data_9e56d0b8df2ac0ea40ce9791e3c8d9c2
#
_entry.id   9e56d0b8df2ac0ea40ce9791e3c8d9c2
#
_cell.length_a   1.000
_cell.length_b   1.000
_cell.length_c   1.000
_cell.angle_alpha   90.00
_cell.angle_beta   90.00
_cell.angle_gamma   90.00
#
_symmetry.space_group_name_H-M   'P 1'
#
loop_
_entity.id
_entity.type
_entity.pdbx_description
1 polymer ?
#
loop_
_entity_poly.entity_id
_entity_poly.type
_entity_poly.pdbx_seq_one_letter_code
_entity_poly.pdbx_strand_id
1 'polypeptide(L)'
;IDGEPLILQSIKISHPNIKIVSLLNPSDIDNPHNNQEAMDFFKEMYSLSDLGIVHGLRILEHNEKFNDFISVNTIIRNEIISIKNVPTNNIYCVLGGGTINVGEQFVETTLHIGLLCKKVAAYFPKYRINILCSSKNIYDELNRDNCPNNVFLYKEILPAEHYYRDACLVITRSGRNTLSELAYLGIPAISIVTGDIYRRYEQAQNIKDLNVSNIQSFSMEGTISDFIEIMNTMIKLGKQENNFKVGNQLSINKILEI
;
A
#
# COMPACT_ATOMS: atom_id res chain seq x y z
N ILE A 1 -12.08 9.08 -11.21
CA ILE A 1 -12.16 9.41 -9.77
C ILE A 1 -11.60 8.22 -9.00
N ASP A 2 -10.68 8.43 -8.09
CA ASP A 2 -10.06 7.38 -7.27
C ASP A 2 -10.38 7.64 -5.79
N GLY A 3 -11.24 6.79 -5.21
CA GLY A 3 -11.52 6.75 -3.78
C GLY A 3 -12.29 7.92 -3.17
N GLU A 4 -12.93 8.80 -3.97
CA GLU A 4 -13.67 9.98 -3.48
C GLU A 4 -15.12 10.00 -3.98
N PRO A 5 -16.02 9.22 -3.37
CA PRO A 5 -17.39 9.04 -3.85
C PRO A 5 -18.21 10.34 -3.83
N LEU A 6 -17.97 11.25 -2.88
CA LEU A 6 -18.73 12.52 -2.78
C LEU A 6 -18.50 13.44 -3.99
N ILE A 7 -17.36 13.35 -4.66
CA ILE A 7 -17.05 14.15 -5.85
C ILE A 7 -17.96 13.74 -7.02
N LEU A 8 -18.38 12.48 -7.10
CA LEU A 8 -19.25 11.96 -8.17
C LEU A 8 -20.54 12.76 -8.28
N GLN A 9 -21.25 12.95 -7.17
CA GLN A 9 -22.49 13.70 -7.14
C GLN A 9 -22.30 15.15 -7.60
N SER A 10 -21.24 15.81 -7.09
CA SER A 10 -20.92 17.19 -7.47
C SER A 10 -20.63 17.34 -8.97
N ILE A 11 -19.91 16.38 -9.56
CA ILE A 11 -19.60 16.39 -11.00
C ILE A 11 -20.87 16.14 -11.83
N LYS A 12 -21.70 15.18 -11.46
CA LYS A 12 -22.96 14.90 -12.20
C LYS A 12 -23.92 16.08 -12.17
N ILE A 13 -23.98 16.83 -11.07
CA ILE A 13 -24.82 18.04 -10.97
C ILE A 13 -24.25 19.16 -11.87
N SER A 14 -22.96 19.42 -11.81
CA SER A 14 -22.34 20.54 -12.53
C SER A 14 -22.06 20.25 -14.02
N HIS A 15 -21.83 18.97 -14.35
CA HIS A 15 -21.45 18.51 -15.69
C HIS A 15 -22.17 17.22 -16.06
N PRO A 16 -23.50 17.23 -16.29
CA PRO A 16 -24.30 16.01 -16.45
C PRO A 16 -23.92 15.14 -17.65
N ASN A 17 -23.28 15.72 -18.66
CA ASN A 17 -22.89 15.02 -19.89
C ASN A 17 -21.46 14.45 -19.87
N ILE A 18 -20.70 14.69 -18.79
CA ILE A 18 -19.33 14.15 -18.71
C ILE A 18 -19.36 12.66 -18.36
N LYS A 19 -18.52 11.88 -19.03
CA LYS A 19 -18.33 10.47 -18.68
C LYS A 19 -17.46 10.34 -17.44
N ILE A 20 -17.89 9.52 -16.49
CA ILE A 20 -17.20 9.32 -15.22
C ILE A 20 -16.77 7.87 -15.09
N VAL A 21 -15.47 7.68 -14.87
CA VAL A 21 -14.89 6.40 -14.48
C VAL A 21 -14.48 6.47 -13.01
N SER A 22 -14.93 5.52 -12.21
CA SER A 22 -14.53 5.38 -10.81
C SER A 22 -13.55 4.22 -10.63
N LEU A 23 -12.46 4.48 -9.92
CA LEU A 23 -11.54 3.45 -9.46
C LEU A 23 -11.92 3.06 -8.03
N LEU A 24 -12.18 1.78 -7.83
CA LEU A 24 -12.73 1.22 -6.59
C LEU A 24 -11.71 0.29 -5.93
N ASN A 25 -11.74 0.25 -4.61
CA ASN A 25 -11.01 -0.76 -3.84
C ASN A 25 -11.89 -2.02 -3.72
N PRO A 26 -11.35 -3.24 -3.85
CA PRO A 26 -12.10 -4.46 -3.54
C PRO A 26 -12.79 -4.46 -2.17
N SER A 27 -12.19 -3.82 -1.16
CA SER A 27 -12.78 -3.70 0.19
C SER A 27 -14.00 -2.79 0.25
N ASP A 28 -14.21 -1.90 -0.72
CA ASP A 28 -15.42 -1.08 -0.77
C ASP A 28 -16.64 -1.91 -1.17
N ILE A 29 -16.40 -3.04 -1.83
CA ILE A 29 -17.43 -3.95 -2.34
C ILE A 29 -17.59 -5.19 -1.46
N ASP A 30 -16.49 -5.78 -1.01
CA ASP A 30 -16.44 -7.05 -0.34
C ASP A 30 -15.57 -6.97 0.95
N ASN A 31 -16.14 -6.35 1.98
CA ASN A 31 -15.57 -6.33 3.33
C ASN A 31 -16.67 -6.62 4.35
N PRO A 32 -16.62 -7.79 5.03
CA PRO A 32 -17.65 -8.19 5.99
C PRO A 32 -17.69 -7.32 7.25
N HIS A 33 -16.70 -6.47 7.46
CA HIS A 33 -16.65 -5.54 8.58
C HIS A 33 -17.19 -4.14 8.24
N ASN A 34 -17.60 -3.90 6.99
CA ASN A 34 -18.37 -2.72 6.65
C ASN A 34 -19.79 -2.82 7.23
N ASN A 35 -20.30 -1.70 7.74
CA ASN A 35 -21.71 -1.63 8.09
C ASN A 35 -22.58 -1.48 6.84
N GLN A 36 -23.86 -1.86 6.94
CA GLN A 36 -24.79 -1.83 5.82
C GLN A 36 -25.01 -0.40 5.29
N GLU A 37 -25.06 0.58 6.18
CA GLU A 37 -25.27 2.00 5.81
C GLU A 37 -24.11 2.53 4.95
N ALA A 38 -22.87 2.22 5.32
CA ALA A 38 -21.70 2.58 4.53
C ALA A 38 -21.71 1.89 3.15
N MET A 39 -22.11 0.62 3.09
CA MET A 39 -22.20 -0.13 1.84
C MET A 39 -23.28 0.44 0.92
N ASP A 40 -24.43 0.82 1.46
CA ASP A 40 -25.51 1.44 0.70
C ASP A 40 -25.09 2.81 0.17
N PHE A 41 -24.41 3.61 0.99
CA PHE A 41 -23.85 4.89 0.57
C PHE A 41 -22.85 4.74 -0.58
N PHE A 42 -21.90 3.82 -0.47
CA PHE A 42 -20.95 3.57 -1.56
C PHE A 42 -21.64 3.10 -2.83
N LYS A 43 -22.61 2.20 -2.72
CA LYS A 43 -23.40 1.72 -3.85
C LYS A 43 -24.13 2.89 -4.55
N GLU A 44 -24.77 3.75 -3.79
CA GLU A 44 -25.48 4.91 -4.34
C GLU A 44 -24.51 5.85 -5.07
N MET A 45 -23.41 6.22 -4.41
CA MET A 45 -22.45 7.13 -5.01
C MET A 45 -21.76 6.55 -6.26
N TYR A 46 -21.31 5.32 -6.22
CA TYR A 46 -20.63 4.72 -7.36
C TYR A 46 -21.57 4.38 -8.54
N SER A 47 -22.88 4.25 -8.29
CA SER A 47 -23.88 4.09 -9.35
C SER A 47 -23.99 5.32 -10.28
N LEU A 48 -23.45 6.47 -9.85
CA LEU A 48 -23.36 7.67 -10.69
C LEU A 48 -22.26 7.60 -11.76
N SER A 49 -21.37 6.61 -11.69
CA SER A 49 -20.32 6.40 -12.68
C SER A 49 -20.85 5.73 -13.95
N ASP A 50 -20.29 6.10 -15.11
CA ASP A 50 -20.56 5.39 -16.36
C ASP A 50 -19.79 4.05 -16.43
N LEU A 51 -18.67 3.93 -15.68
CA LEU A 51 -17.89 2.71 -15.53
C LEU A 51 -17.22 2.66 -14.15
N GLY A 52 -17.45 1.57 -13.42
CA GLY A 52 -16.71 1.24 -12.21
C GLY A 52 -15.57 0.24 -12.50
N ILE A 53 -14.35 0.56 -12.11
CA ILE A 53 -13.18 -0.33 -12.21
C ILE A 53 -12.71 -0.68 -10.83
N VAL A 54 -12.93 -1.91 -10.41
CA VAL A 54 -12.39 -2.45 -9.17
C VAL A 54 -11.01 -3.01 -9.47
N HIS A 55 -9.96 -2.39 -8.92
CA HIS A 55 -8.60 -2.86 -9.13
C HIS A 55 -7.95 -3.32 -7.83
N GLY A 56 -7.35 -4.50 -7.84
CA GLY A 56 -6.78 -5.09 -6.64
C GLY A 56 -5.92 -6.31 -6.88
N LEU A 57 -5.44 -6.87 -5.78
CA LEU A 57 -4.61 -8.08 -5.80
C LEU A 57 -5.41 -9.33 -6.15
N ARG A 58 -6.73 -9.28 -5.97
CA ARG A 58 -7.66 -10.32 -6.39
C ARG A 58 -8.65 -9.78 -7.41
N ILE A 59 -9.12 -10.65 -8.30
CA ILE A 59 -10.25 -10.37 -9.19
C ILE A 59 -11.52 -10.73 -8.43
N LEU A 60 -12.42 -9.77 -8.29
CA LEU A 60 -13.75 -10.01 -7.73
C LEU A 60 -14.66 -10.61 -8.80
N GLU A 61 -15.42 -11.62 -8.43
CA GLU A 61 -16.53 -12.10 -9.23
C GLU A 61 -17.65 -11.04 -9.24
N HIS A 62 -18.50 -11.10 -10.27
CA HIS A 62 -19.66 -10.19 -10.38
C HIS A 62 -20.47 -10.22 -9.08
N ASN A 63 -20.74 -9.04 -8.55
CA ASN A 63 -21.53 -8.88 -7.33
C ASN A 63 -22.78 -8.06 -7.66
N GLU A 64 -23.96 -8.62 -7.41
CA GLU A 64 -25.25 -7.95 -7.64
C GLU A 64 -25.42 -6.65 -6.85
N LYS A 65 -24.64 -6.45 -5.78
CA LYS A 65 -24.66 -5.22 -4.99
C LYS A 65 -24.09 -4.01 -5.73
N PHE A 66 -23.18 -4.25 -6.68
CA PHE A 66 -22.55 -3.22 -7.50
C PHE A 66 -22.70 -3.62 -8.96
N ASN A 67 -23.80 -3.17 -9.57
CA ASN A 67 -24.02 -3.37 -11.00
C ASN A 67 -22.97 -2.57 -11.78
N ASP A 68 -22.57 -3.09 -12.93
CA ASP A 68 -21.76 -2.38 -13.93
C ASP A 68 -20.32 -2.02 -13.53
N PHE A 69 -19.67 -2.81 -12.67
CA PHE A 69 -18.24 -2.72 -12.50
C PHE A 69 -17.50 -3.85 -13.21
N ILE A 70 -16.25 -3.56 -13.58
CA ILE A 70 -15.29 -4.58 -14.00
C ILE A 70 -14.22 -4.76 -12.91
N SER A 71 -13.78 -6.00 -12.71
CA SER A 71 -12.67 -6.30 -11.81
C SER A 71 -11.40 -6.57 -12.61
N VAL A 72 -10.34 -5.87 -12.26
CA VAL A 72 -9.02 -5.99 -12.90
C VAL A 72 -7.92 -6.17 -11.86
N ASN A 73 -6.77 -6.69 -12.27
CA ASN A 73 -5.58 -6.68 -11.43
C ASN A 73 -5.18 -5.24 -11.06
N THR A 74 -4.31 -5.08 -10.07
CA THR A 74 -3.90 -3.75 -9.61
C THR A 74 -3.35 -2.91 -10.75
N ILE A 75 -3.81 -1.66 -10.81
CA ILE A 75 -3.26 -0.65 -11.71
C ILE A 75 -1.99 -0.10 -11.05
N ILE A 76 -0.89 -0.10 -11.79
CA ILE A 76 0.40 0.38 -11.33
C ILE A 76 0.79 1.64 -12.12
N ARG A 77 1.33 2.63 -11.41
CA ARG A 77 1.77 3.91 -12.01
C ARG A 77 2.89 3.69 -13.02
N ASN A 78 2.88 4.46 -14.10
CA ASN A 78 3.89 4.36 -15.17
C ASN A 78 5.32 4.59 -14.68
N GLU A 79 5.51 5.49 -13.72
CA GLU A 79 6.80 5.78 -13.09
C GLU A 79 7.38 4.53 -12.42
N ILE A 80 6.53 3.67 -11.85
CA ILE A 80 6.93 2.41 -11.23
C ILE A 80 7.22 1.33 -12.27
N ILE A 81 6.38 1.23 -13.30
CA ILE A 81 6.56 0.24 -14.39
C ILE A 81 7.95 0.37 -15.04
N SER A 82 8.46 1.58 -15.16
CA SER A 82 9.74 1.88 -15.80
C SER A 82 10.96 1.67 -14.89
N ILE A 83 10.78 1.36 -13.58
CA ILE A 83 11.90 1.22 -12.66
C ILE A 83 12.69 -0.05 -12.94
N LYS A 84 14.02 0.12 -13.04
CA LYS A 84 14.98 -0.95 -12.91
C LYS A 84 15.58 -0.91 -11.50
N ASN A 85 15.15 -1.80 -10.64
CA ASN A 85 15.76 -1.93 -9.31
C ASN A 85 17.14 -2.59 -9.43
N VAL A 86 18.16 -1.91 -8.88
CA VAL A 86 19.53 -2.41 -8.70
C VAL A 86 19.83 -2.31 -7.20
N PRO A 87 19.60 -3.38 -6.43
CA PRO A 87 19.67 -3.31 -4.98
C PRO A 87 21.08 -2.96 -4.49
N THR A 88 21.14 -2.11 -3.49
CA THR A 88 22.33 -1.73 -2.74
C THR A 88 22.18 -2.17 -1.28
N ASN A 89 22.95 -1.59 -0.35
CA ASN A 89 22.75 -1.85 1.08
C ASN A 89 21.69 -0.93 1.72
N ASN A 90 20.72 -0.44 0.95
CA ASN A 90 19.65 0.41 1.45
C ASN A 90 18.40 -0.38 1.81
N ILE A 91 18.02 -0.29 3.08
CA ILE A 91 16.72 -0.74 3.61
C ILE A 91 15.84 0.50 3.75
N TYR A 92 14.62 0.46 3.23
CA TYR A 92 13.67 1.54 3.38
C TYR A 92 12.48 1.12 4.25
N CYS A 93 12.22 1.90 5.29
CA CYS A 93 11.01 1.79 6.10
C CYS A 93 10.03 2.86 5.64
N VAL A 94 8.98 2.43 4.93
CA VAL A 94 7.96 3.31 4.35
C VAL A 94 6.73 3.30 5.27
N LEU A 95 6.59 4.35 6.07
CA LEU A 95 5.55 4.42 7.08
C LEU A 95 4.15 4.76 6.54
N GLY A 96 4.04 4.98 5.23
CA GLY A 96 2.79 5.26 4.52
C GLY A 96 2.48 6.73 4.35
N GLY A 97 1.59 7.05 3.41
CA GLY A 97 1.22 8.41 3.10
C GLY A 97 0.09 8.92 3.99
N GLY A 98 0.27 10.09 4.54
CA GLY A 98 -0.79 10.96 5.00
C GLY A 98 -1.40 10.65 6.36
N THR A 99 -1.22 11.59 7.24
CA THR A 99 -1.89 11.68 8.53
C THR A 99 -3.23 12.42 8.44
N ILE A 100 -3.70 12.74 7.23
CA ILE A 100 -4.75 13.75 7.04
C ILE A 100 -6.12 13.31 7.56
N ASN A 101 -6.38 11.99 7.75
CA ASN A 101 -7.67 11.52 8.26
C ASN A 101 -7.58 10.24 9.10
N VAL A 102 -6.45 10.00 9.75
CA VAL A 102 -6.22 8.76 10.49
C VAL A 102 -5.95 9.13 11.94
N GLY A 103 -6.82 8.69 12.83
CA GLY A 103 -6.79 9.04 14.26
C GLY A 103 -5.47 8.65 14.97
N GLU A 104 -5.41 8.92 16.25
CA GLU A 104 -4.24 8.70 17.13
C GLU A 104 -3.62 7.30 16.99
N GLN A 105 -4.46 6.28 16.83
CA GLN A 105 -4.01 4.88 16.64
C GLN A 105 -3.12 4.66 15.41
N PHE A 106 -3.31 5.44 14.35
CA PHE A 106 -2.45 5.37 13.16
C PHE A 106 -1.05 5.91 13.46
N VAL A 107 -0.97 7.04 14.16
CA VAL A 107 0.30 7.66 14.57
C VAL A 107 1.08 6.70 15.46
N GLU A 108 0.42 6.09 16.43
CA GLU A 108 1.01 5.15 17.37
C GLU A 108 1.60 3.91 16.67
N THR A 109 0.83 3.26 15.81
CA THR A 109 1.31 2.07 15.06
C THR A 109 2.43 2.42 14.08
N THR A 110 2.34 3.57 13.42
CA THR A 110 3.37 4.05 12.50
C THR A 110 4.68 4.35 13.24
N LEU A 111 4.59 5.02 14.40
CA LEU A 111 5.72 5.29 15.27
C LEU A 111 6.39 3.99 15.75
N HIS A 112 5.58 3.01 16.16
CA HIS A 112 6.08 1.71 16.60
C HIS A 112 6.92 1.01 15.52
N ILE A 113 6.48 1.02 14.26
CA ILE A 113 7.25 0.44 13.14
C ILE A 113 8.61 1.16 12.99
N GLY A 114 8.62 2.48 13.03
CA GLY A 114 9.85 3.26 12.97
C GLY A 114 10.81 2.96 14.14
N LEU A 115 10.27 2.86 15.37
CA LEU A 115 11.04 2.48 16.55
C LEU A 115 11.60 1.06 16.47
N LEU A 116 10.83 0.12 15.92
CA LEU A 116 11.29 -1.26 15.67
C LEU A 116 12.50 -1.25 14.73
N CYS A 117 12.45 -0.50 13.63
CA CYS A 117 13.57 -0.35 12.71
C CYS A 117 14.81 0.26 13.38
N LYS A 118 14.64 1.27 14.27
CA LYS A 118 15.76 1.81 15.07
C LYS A 118 16.36 0.79 16.00
N LYS A 119 15.53 0.00 16.71
CA LYS A 119 15.99 -1.03 17.66
C LYS A 119 16.82 -2.12 17.02
N VAL A 120 16.45 -2.53 15.80
CA VAL A 120 17.17 -3.60 15.10
C VAL A 120 18.39 -3.12 14.32
N ALA A 121 18.61 -1.83 14.18
CA ALA A 121 19.66 -1.25 13.35
C ALA A 121 21.09 -1.76 13.70
N ALA A 122 21.35 -1.98 14.98
CA ALA A 122 22.65 -2.49 15.44
C ALA A 122 22.96 -3.91 14.92
N TYR A 123 21.96 -4.69 14.57
CA TYR A 123 22.12 -6.04 14.01
C TYR A 123 22.43 -6.01 12.50
N PHE A 124 22.24 -4.86 11.86
CA PHE A 124 22.45 -4.66 10.43
C PHE A 124 23.47 -3.54 10.13
N PRO A 125 24.69 -3.59 10.70
CA PRO A 125 25.65 -2.47 10.64
C PRO A 125 26.16 -2.16 9.22
N LYS A 126 26.03 -3.10 8.28
CA LYS A 126 26.41 -2.94 6.87
C LYS A 126 25.33 -2.28 6.02
N TYR A 127 24.11 -2.13 6.57
CA TYR A 127 22.95 -1.59 5.86
C TYR A 127 22.62 -0.19 6.36
N ARG A 128 22.19 0.64 5.43
CA ARG A 128 21.62 1.94 5.71
C ARG A 128 20.11 1.80 5.86
N ILE A 129 19.58 2.12 7.02
CA ILE A 129 18.15 2.05 7.30
C ILE A 129 17.55 3.45 7.14
N ASN A 130 16.78 3.64 6.08
CA ASN A 130 16.15 4.90 5.70
C ASN A 130 14.68 4.87 6.14
N ILE A 131 14.29 5.71 7.10
CA ILE A 131 12.91 5.77 7.61
C ILE A 131 12.20 6.99 7.02
N LEU A 132 11.20 6.75 6.18
CA LEU A 132 10.36 7.77 5.56
C LEU A 132 9.19 8.08 6.48
N CYS A 133 9.30 9.18 7.23
CA CYS A 133 8.47 9.45 8.41
C CYS A 133 7.04 9.94 8.12
N SER A 134 6.64 10.08 6.87
CA SER A 134 5.29 10.51 6.42
C SER A 134 4.71 11.81 7.05
N SER A 135 5.18 12.24 8.20
CA SER A 135 4.79 13.52 8.83
C SER A 135 5.87 14.08 9.74
N LYS A 136 5.76 15.40 9.99
CA LYS A 136 6.65 16.10 10.93
C LYS A 136 6.56 15.52 12.34
N ASN A 137 5.37 15.17 12.80
CA ASN A 137 5.17 14.64 14.15
C ASN A 137 5.91 13.30 14.35
N ILE A 138 5.78 12.38 13.40
CA ILE A 138 6.49 11.09 13.44
C ILE A 138 8.00 11.29 13.37
N TYR A 139 8.46 12.22 12.52
CA TYR A 139 9.88 12.56 12.45
C TYR A 139 10.40 13.09 13.80
N ASP A 140 9.70 14.06 14.39
CA ASP A 140 10.11 14.69 15.65
C ASP A 140 10.15 13.64 16.80
N GLU A 141 9.16 12.72 16.86
CA GLU A 141 9.13 11.63 17.84
C GLU A 141 10.28 10.64 17.66
N LEU A 142 10.52 10.20 16.43
CA LEU A 142 11.63 9.27 16.13
C LEU A 142 13.00 9.92 16.35
N ASN A 143 13.10 11.24 16.26
CA ASN A 143 14.35 11.97 16.40
C ASN A 143 14.63 12.42 17.86
N ARG A 144 13.71 12.20 18.81
CA ARG A 144 13.92 12.57 20.23
C ARG A 144 15.09 11.84 20.87
N ASP A 145 15.21 10.54 20.57
CA ASP A 145 16.29 9.72 21.07
C ASP A 145 17.40 9.60 20.04
N ASN A 146 18.61 9.35 20.51
CA ASN A 146 19.76 9.12 19.62
C ASN A 146 19.46 8.06 18.57
N CYS A 147 19.62 8.42 17.30
CA CYS A 147 19.54 7.48 16.20
C CYS A 147 20.86 6.70 16.08
N PRO A 148 20.80 5.37 15.88
CA PRO A 148 21.99 4.61 15.48
C PRO A 148 22.63 5.20 14.22
N ASN A 149 23.96 5.11 14.10
CA ASN A 149 24.74 5.75 13.02
C ASN A 149 24.31 5.33 11.60
N ASN A 150 23.67 4.17 11.47
CA ASN A 150 23.19 3.64 10.20
C ASN A 150 21.69 3.88 9.97
N VAL A 151 21.01 4.68 10.82
CA VAL A 151 19.62 5.07 10.68
C VAL A 151 19.51 6.51 10.19
N PHE A 152 18.71 6.74 9.15
CA PHE A 152 18.50 8.04 8.53
C PHE A 152 17.00 8.32 8.49
N LEU A 153 16.57 9.43 9.11
CA LEU A 153 15.18 9.85 9.13
C LEU A 153 14.92 10.87 8.03
N TYR A 154 13.86 10.65 7.25
CA TYR A 154 13.42 11.58 6.20
C TYR A 154 12.08 12.19 6.60
N LYS A 155 12.07 13.51 6.75
CA LYS A 155 10.88 14.26 7.07
C LYS A 155 9.99 14.47 5.85
N GLU A 156 10.61 14.62 4.69
CA GLU A 156 9.93 14.86 3.43
C GLU A 156 9.45 13.55 2.81
N ILE A 157 8.34 13.63 2.07
CA ILE A 157 7.84 12.50 1.29
C ILE A 157 8.75 12.32 0.08
N LEU A 158 9.44 11.20 0.01
CA LEU A 158 10.21 10.82 -1.18
C LEU A 158 9.28 10.08 -2.15
N PRO A 159 9.29 10.43 -3.44
CA PRO A 159 8.60 9.64 -4.45
C PRO A 159 9.08 8.18 -4.47
N ALA A 160 8.16 7.24 -4.70
CA ALA A 160 8.47 5.80 -4.60
C ALA A 160 9.55 5.36 -5.59
N GLU A 161 9.59 5.96 -6.78
CA GLU A 161 10.60 5.70 -7.79
C GLU A 161 12.02 6.02 -7.34
N HIS A 162 12.22 6.88 -6.35
CA HIS A 162 13.53 7.20 -5.82
C HIS A 162 14.08 6.05 -4.95
N TYR A 163 13.27 5.52 -4.02
CA TYR A 163 13.75 4.50 -3.11
C TYR A 163 13.59 3.07 -3.65
N TYR A 164 12.69 2.81 -4.60
CA TYR A 164 12.61 1.49 -5.23
C TYR A 164 13.79 1.18 -6.15
N ARG A 165 14.52 2.19 -6.62
CA ARG A 165 15.67 1.97 -7.52
C ARG A 165 16.81 1.20 -6.88
N ASP A 166 17.06 1.38 -5.60
CA ASP A 166 18.23 0.83 -4.91
C ASP A 166 17.90 0.07 -3.62
N ALA A 167 16.62 -0.10 -3.30
CA ALA A 167 16.17 -0.87 -2.14
C ALA A 167 16.59 -2.34 -2.26
N CYS A 168 17.26 -2.86 -1.22
CA CYS A 168 17.45 -4.29 -1.03
C CYS A 168 16.35 -4.92 -0.18
N LEU A 169 15.67 -4.12 0.64
CA LEU A 169 14.53 -4.51 1.46
C LEU A 169 13.63 -3.29 1.69
N VAL A 170 12.34 -3.49 1.62
CA VAL A 170 11.35 -2.48 2.02
C VAL A 170 10.52 -3.01 3.19
N ILE A 171 10.42 -2.22 4.26
CA ILE A 171 9.53 -2.47 5.39
C ILE A 171 8.37 -1.49 5.27
N THR A 172 7.15 -2.00 5.23
CA THR A 172 5.99 -1.15 4.96
C THR A 172 4.74 -1.67 5.64
N ARG A 173 3.70 -0.85 5.66
CA ARG A 173 2.35 -1.27 6.01
C ARG A 173 1.73 -2.01 4.82
N SER A 174 0.73 -2.84 5.10
CA SER A 174 0.10 -3.72 4.11
C SER A 174 -0.90 -3.00 3.18
N GLY A 175 -0.54 -1.79 2.71
CA GLY A 175 -1.36 -1.05 1.75
C GLY A 175 -1.29 -1.65 0.35
N ARG A 176 -2.44 -1.82 -0.29
CA ARG A 176 -2.59 -2.45 -1.62
C ARG A 176 -1.61 -1.94 -2.67
N ASN A 177 -1.55 -0.62 -2.87
CA ASN A 177 -0.71 -0.05 -3.94
C ASN A 177 0.77 -0.35 -3.71
N THR A 178 1.28 -0.12 -2.50
CA THR A 178 2.68 -0.39 -2.15
C THR A 178 3.03 -1.87 -2.32
N LEU A 179 2.16 -2.78 -1.84
CA LEU A 179 2.38 -4.22 -2.00
C LEU A 179 2.40 -4.65 -3.46
N SER A 180 1.49 -4.10 -4.27
CA SER A 180 1.44 -4.39 -5.72
C SER A 180 2.69 -3.90 -6.45
N GLU A 181 3.16 -2.71 -6.12
CA GLU A 181 4.39 -2.14 -6.70
C GLU A 181 5.63 -2.99 -6.33
N LEU A 182 5.74 -3.39 -5.07
CA LEU A 182 6.84 -4.25 -4.60
C LEU A 182 6.78 -5.65 -5.21
N ALA A 183 5.56 -6.23 -5.35
CA ALA A 183 5.36 -7.50 -6.02
C ALA A 183 5.76 -7.40 -7.51
N TYR A 184 5.30 -6.35 -8.20
CA TYR A 184 5.65 -6.11 -9.60
C TYR A 184 7.17 -5.98 -9.82
N LEU A 185 7.84 -5.20 -8.97
CA LEU A 185 9.28 -4.96 -9.07
C LEU A 185 10.13 -6.14 -8.55
N GLY A 186 9.53 -7.10 -7.84
CA GLY A 186 10.23 -8.21 -7.21
C GLY A 186 11.13 -7.81 -6.04
N ILE A 187 10.92 -6.63 -5.47
CA ILE A 187 11.73 -6.12 -4.35
C ILE A 187 11.33 -6.86 -3.06
N PRO A 188 12.30 -7.42 -2.30
CA PRO A 188 12.02 -8.02 -1.00
C PRO A 188 11.33 -7.04 -0.08
N ALA A 189 10.26 -7.49 0.58
CA ALA A 189 9.52 -6.63 1.49
C ALA A 189 8.99 -7.35 2.72
N ILE A 190 8.92 -6.62 3.83
CA ILE A 190 8.23 -7.01 5.04
C ILE A 190 7.00 -6.13 5.17
N SER A 191 5.84 -6.79 5.20
CA SER A 191 4.53 -6.15 5.25
C SER A 191 3.93 -6.27 6.65
N ILE A 192 3.56 -5.14 7.26
CA ILE A 192 3.03 -5.09 8.62
C ILE A 192 1.57 -4.69 8.59
N VAL A 193 0.70 -5.57 9.09
CA VAL A 193 -0.74 -5.31 9.23
C VAL A 193 -0.99 -4.37 10.42
N THR A 194 -1.68 -3.26 10.18
CA THR A 194 -1.95 -2.22 11.18
C THR A 194 -3.39 -1.70 11.06
N GLY A 195 -3.85 -0.96 12.07
CA GLY A 195 -5.14 -0.28 12.02
C GLY A 195 -6.27 -1.00 12.79
N ASP A 196 -7.49 -0.49 12.65
CA ASP A 196 -8.70 -1.04 13.22
C ASP A 196 -9.16 -2.33 12.52
N ILE A 197 -10.29 -2.91 12.94
CA ILE A 197 -10.78 -4.19 12.43
C ILE A 197 -11.04 -4.17 10.93
N TYR A 198 -11.59 -3.08 10.40
CA TYR A 198 -11.86 -2.90 8.98
C TYR A 198 -10.55 -2.87 8.17
N ARG A 199 -9.58 -2.04 8.60
CA ARG A 199 -8.29 -1.91 7.94
C ARG A 199 -7.44 -3.16 8.07
N ARG A 200 -7.48 -3.84 9.21
CA ARG A 200 -6.78 -5.12 9.40
C ARG A 200 -7.31 -6.20 8.47
N TYR A 201 -8.62 -6.25 8.27
CA TYR A 201 -9.21 -7.18 7.31
C TYR A 201 -8.71 -6.93 5.90
N GLU A 202 -8.81 -5.69 5.41
CA GLU A 202 -8.31 -5.30 4.08
C GLU A 202 -6.84 -5.66 3.91
N GLN A 203 -6.00 -5.30 4.87
CA GLN A 203 -4.56 -5.55 4.82
C GLN A 203 -4.22 -7.04 4.86
N ALA A 204 -4.92 -7.82 5.69
CA ALA A 204 -4.75 -9.27 5.75
C ALA A 204 -5.16 -9.94 4.44
N GLN A 205 -6.27 -9.50 3.81
CA GLN A 205 -6.66 -10.00 2.49
C GLN A 205 -5.63 -9.62 1.42
N ASN A 206 -5.12 -8.40 1.42
CA ASN A 206 -4.05 -8.00 0.49
C ASN A 206 -2.85 -8.96 0.55
N ILE A 207 -2.40 -9.34 1.75
CA ILE A 207 -1.30 -10.31 1.92
C ILE A 207 -1.70 -11.69 1.46
N LYS A 208 -2.91 -12.16 1.79
CA LYS A 208 -3.42 -13.48 1.41
C LYS A 208 -3.55 -13.62 -0.11
N ASP A 209 -3.97 -12.56 -0.78
CA ASP A 209 -4.19 -12.54 -2.23
C ASP A 209 -2.87 -12.38 -3.02
N LEU A 210 -1.79 -11.96 -2.34
CA LEU A 210 -0.45 -11.93 -2.91
C LEU A 210 0.12 -13.35 -3.05
N ASN A 211 0.29 -13.80 -4.27
CA ASN A 211 0.96 -15.07 -4.56
C ASN A 211 2.39 -14.81 -5.07
N VAL A 212 3.23 -14.22 -4.21
CA VAL A 212 4.62 -13.87 -4.53
C VAL A 212 5.56 -14.24 -3.37
N SER A 213 6.79 -14.61 -3.68
CA SER A 213 7.78 -15.02 -2.68
C SER A 213 8.54 -13.85 -2.03
N ASN A 214 8.52 -12.68 -2.68
CA ASN A 214 9.32 -11.54 -2.25
C ASN A 214 8.66 -10.65 -1.19
N ILE A 215 7.48 -11.00 -0.69
CA ILE A 215 6.79 -10.27 0.38
C ILE A 215 6.41 -11.23 1.50
N GLN A 216 6.83 -10.90 2.72
CA GLN A 216 6.49 -11.64 3.93
C GLN A 216 5.80 -10.74 4.94
N SER A 217 4.76 -11.26 5.60
CA SER A 217 4.07 -10.52 6.67
C SER A 217 4.80 -10.64 8.00
N PHE A 218 4.73 -9.57 8.80
CA PHE A 218 5.17 -9.55 10.19
C PHE A 218 4.04 -9.00 11.06
N SER A 219 3.80 -9.66 12.21
CA SER A 219 2.85 -9.19 13.20
C SER A 219 3.49 -8.17 14.14
N MET A 220 2.76 -7.10 14.46
CA MET A 220 3.19 -6.13 15.50
C MET A 220 3.34 -6.77 16.90
N GLU A 221 2.76 -7.95 17.12
CA GLU A 221 2.88 -8.74 18.35
C GLU A 221 4.12 -9.63 18.34
N GLY A 222 4.84 -9.73 17.21
CA GLY A 222 6.06 -10.50 17.06
C GLY A 222 7.23 -9.92 17.86
N THR A 223 8.19 -10.78 18.18
CA THR A 223 9.36 -10.36 18.95
C THR A 223 10.39 -9.64 18.05
N ILE A 224 11.31 -8.90 18.67
CA ILE A 224 12.47 -8.30 17.95
C ILE A 224 13.32 -9.39 17.27
N SER A 225 13.45 -10.55 17.90
CA SER A 225 14.20 -11.70 17.33
C SER A 225 13.55 -12.20 16.05
N ASP A 226 12.21 -12.36 16.04
CA ASP A 226 11.45 -12.79 14.86
C ASP A 226 11.60 -11.77 13.72
N PHE A 227 11.59 -10.48 14.06
CA PHE A 227 11.76 -9.42 13.07
C PHE A 227 13.17 -9.43 12.45
N ILE A 228 14.21 -9.65 13.25
CA ILE A 228 15.60 -9.79 12.78
C ILE A 228 15.71 -11.01 11.86
N GLU A 229 15.10 -12.14 12.20
CA GLU A 229 15.11 -13.35 11.41
C GLU A 229 14.46 -13.17 10.05
N ILE A 230 13.28 -12.54 10.04
CA ILE A 230 12.55 -12.18 8.81
C ILE A 230 13.39 -11.23 7.94
N MET A 231 13.98 -10.18 8.52
CA MET A 231 14.84 -9.25 7.79
C MET A 231 16.01 -9.99 7.12
N ASN A 232 16.73 -10.84 7.86
CA ASN A 232 17.82 -11.65 7.32
C ASN A 232 17.35 -12.56 6.18
N THR A 233 16.20 -13.21 6.33
CA THR A 233 15.61 -14.09 5.32
C THR A 233 15.30 -13.31 4.04
N MET A 234 14.66 -12.17 4.16
CA MET A 234 14.25 -11.35 3.01
C MET A 234 15.46 -10.71 2.31
N ILE A 235 16.46 -10.23 3.05
CA ILE A 235 17.70 -9.71 2.48
C ILE A 235 18.44 -10.82 1.71
N LYS A 236 18.52 -12.03 2.29
CA LYS A 236 19.19 -13.17 1.65
C LYS A 236 18.44 -13.65 0.40
N LEU A 237 17.10 -13.59 0.41
CA LEU A 237 16.27 -13.91 -0.74
C LEU A 237 16.64 -13.04 -1.95
N GLY A 238 16.87 -11.75 -1.70
CA GLY A 238 17.18 -10.79 -2.74
C GLY A 238 16.02 -10.55 -3.72
N LYS A 239 16.28 -9.76 -4.76
CA LYS A 239 15.29 -9.46 -5.79
C LYS A 239 14.81 -10.72 -6.48
N GLN A 240 13.49 -10.83 -6.66
CA GLN A 240 12.84 -11.96 -7.32
C GLN A 240 12.25 -11.54 -8.67
N GLU A 241 12.29 -12.45 -9.62
CA GLU A 241 11.46 -12.36 -10.82
C GLU A 241 10.13 -13.07 -10.54
N ASN A 242 9.03 -12.41 -10.80
CA ASN A 242 7.70 -12.99 -10.65
C ASN A 242 6.79 -12.56 -11.80
N ASN A 243 5.70 -13.30 -11.98
CA ASN A 243 4.70 -13.06 -13.02
C ASN A 243 3.52 -12.23 -12.49
N PHE A 244 3.82 -11.17 -11.74
CA PHE A 244 2.76 -10.30 -11.21
C PHE A 244 2.02 -9.60 -12.34
N LYS A 245 0.71 -9.83 -12.42
CA LYS A 245 -0.15 -9.28 -13.46
C LYS A 245 -0.66 -7.90 -13.06
N VAL A 246 -0.61 -6.96 -14.01
CA VAL A 246 -1.13 -5.60 -13.84
C VAL A 246 -2.40 -5.39 -14.66
N GLY A 247 -3.30 -4.54 -14.16
CA GLY A 247 -4.60 -4.25 -14.77
C GLY A 247 -4.60 -3.08 -15.76
N ASN A 248 -3.47 -2.43 -15.97
CA ASN A 248 -3.38 -1.17 -16.71
C ASN A 248 -4.01 -1.22 -18.11
N GLN A 249 -3.58 -2.18 -18.95
CA GLN A 249 -4.05 -2.24 -20.34
C GLN A 249 -5.53 -2.58 -20.44
N LEU A 250 -6.02 -3.50 -19.59
CA LEU A 250 -7.43 -3.86 -19.57
C LEU A 250 -8.29 -2.68 -19.15
N SER A 251 -7.86 -1.93 -18.13
CA SER A 251 -8.55 -0.72 -17.67
C SER A 251 -8.63 0.35 -18.77
N ILE A 252 -7.51 0.61 -19.46
CA ILE A 252 -7.50 1.58 -20.57
C ILE A 252 -8.46 1.15 -21.68
N ASN A 253 -8.43 -0.12 -22.08
CA ASN A 253 -9.32 -0.62 -23.12
C ASN A 253 -10.80 -0.41 -22.75
N LYS A 254 -11.15 -0.69 -21.49
CA LYS A 254 -12.53 -0.50 -21.00
C LYS A 254 -12.95 0.97 -20.91
N ILE A 255 -12.03 1.87 -20.57
CA ILE A 255 -12.30 3.31 -20.58
C ILE A 255 -12.58 3.83 -21.99
N LEU A 256 -11.90 3.27 -23.01
CA LEU A 256 -12.08 3.69 -24.39
C LEU A 256 -13.37 3.16 -25.03
N GLU A 257 -14.08 2.23 -24.38
CA GLU A 257 -15.36 1.67 -24.84
C GLU A 257 -16.58 2.53 -24.45
N ILE A 258 -16.45 3.48 -23.50
CA ILE A 258 -17.53 4.34 -23.00
C ILE A 258 -17.53 5.72 -23.65
#